data_127ff94a1dc69b1a1b6761a7e6903cc6
#
_entry.id   127ff94a1dc69b1a1b6761a7e6903cc6
#
_cell.length_a   1.000
_cell.length_b   1.000
_cell.length_c   1.000
_cell.angle_alpha   90.00
_cell.angle_beta   90.00
_cell.angle_gamma   90.00
#
_symmetry.space_group_name_H-M   'P 1'
#
loop_
_entity.id
_entity.type
_entity.pdbx_description
1 polymer ?
#
loop_
_entity_poly.entity_id
_entity_poly.type
_entity_poly.pdbx_seq_one_letter_code
_entity_poly.pdbx_strand_id
1 'polypeptide(L)'
;TVAKQLKARGCVVIDCDAVTHDPSLYAGTCLTELQNAFGRAIIKEDGTLDRRRLANLAFASEEGKAKLNAITHPVILTRLKKEIAAYKDAKVVVLDAPTLFEAGADRLCRRVVSVLADETVRLGRICRRDGLTEQEALTRMHAQQSDDFYIDRSDYTLDNTVAVSADDMDNMLAVLGCAHPGESD
;
A
#
# COMPACT_ATOMS: atom_id res chain seq x y z
N THR A 1 -5.61 13.39 -5.85
CA THR A 1 -4.54 12.38 -5.75
C THR A 1 -4.44 11.60 -7.05
N VAL A 2 -3.31 10.96 -7.31
CA VAL A 2 -3.07 10.11 -8.50
C VAL A 2 -4.14 9.01 -8.58
N ALA A 3 -4.44 8.30 -7.48
CA ALA A 3 -5.47 7.28 -7.44
C ALA A 3 -6.88 7.79 -7.88
N LYS A 4 -7.24 9.03 -7.51
CA LYS A 4 -8.51 9.63 -7.96
C LYS A 4 -8.49 9.91 -9.47
N GLN A 5 -7.37 10.35 -10.01
CA GLN A 5 -7.24 10.61 -11.45
C GLN A 5 -7.28 9.31 -12.26
N LEU A 6 -6.69 8.22 -11.74
CA LEU A 6 -6.79 6.88 -12.35
C LEU A 6 -8.24 6.36 -12.35
N LYS A 7 -8.96 6.51 -11.23
CA LYS A 7 -10.39 6.16 -11.17
C LYS A 7 -11.23 6.95 -12.18
N ALA A 8 -10.97 8.25 -12.33
CA ALA A 8 -11.66 9.09 -13.30
C ALA A 8 -11.41 8.67 -14.76
N ARG A 9 -10.31 7.97 -15.02
CA ARG A 9 -9.94 7.39 -16.33
C ARG A 9 -10.44 5.95 -16.52
N GLY A 10 -11.30 5.46 -15.61
CA GLY A 10 -11.91 4.13 -15.72
C GLY A 10 -11.02 2.99 -15.20
N CYS A 11 -9.90 3.29 -14.55
CA CYS A 11 -9.12 2.26 -13.86
C CYS A 11 -9.84 1.81 -12.59
N VAL A 12 -9.81 0.50 -12.32
CA VAL A 12 -10.17 -0.03 -11.02
C VAL A 12 -8.99 0.18 -10.08
N VAL A 13 -9.22 0.82 -8.93
CA VAL A 13 -8.17 1.06 -7.93
C VAL A 13 -8.52 0.33 -6.65
N ILE A 14 -7.68 -0.64 -6.28
CA ILE A 14 -7.76 -1.40 -5.03
C ILE A 14 -6.88 -0.68 -4.01
N ASP A 15 -7.50 -0.19 -2.94
CA ASP A 15 -6.82 0.39 -1.79
C ASP A 15 -6.28 -0.75 -0.90
N CYS A 16 -4.97 -0.99 -0.97
CA CYS A 16 -4.34 -2.07 -0.22
C CYS A 16 -4.34 -1.82 1.29
N ASP A 17 -4.31 -0.56 1.73
CA ASP A 17 -4.43 -0.23 3.15
C ASP A 17 -5.82 -0.61 3.66
N ALA A 18 -6.88 -0.30 2.92
CA ALA A 18 -8.23 -0.73 3.26
C ALA A 18 -8.34 -2.25 3.35
N VAL A 19 -7.71 -2.99 2.42
CA VAL A 19 -7.65 -4.47 2.47
C VAL A 19 -6.95 -4.95 3.73
N THR A 20 -5.80 -4.38 4.10
CA THR A 20 -5.08 -4.76 5.33
C THR A 20 -5.82 -4.36 6.60
N HIS A 21 -6.76 -3.41 6.52
CA HIS A 21 -7.59 -3.00 7.67
C HIS A 21 -8.84 -3.87 7.86
N ASP A 22 -9.20 -4.72 6.91
CA ASP A 22 -10.34 -5.64 7.04
C ASP A 22 -10.09 -6.65 8.17
N PRO A 23 -10.92 -6.66 9.24
CA PRO A 23 -10.75 -7.58 10.37
C PRO A 23 -10.84 -9.05 9.96
N SER A 24 -11.59 -9.37 8.91
CA SER A 24 -11.77 -10.75 8.43
C SER A 24 -10.45 -11.36 7.92
N LEU A 25 -9.49 -10.53 7.53
CA LEU A 25 -8.17 -10.96 7.07
C LEU A 25 -7.39 -11.69 8.17
N TYR A 26 -7.61 -11.29 9.43
CA TYR A 26 -6.87 -11.78 10.60
C TYR A 26 -7.68 -12.79 11.41
N ALA A 27 -8.63 -13.49 10.79
CA ALA A 27 -9.42 -14.53 11.43
C ALA A 27 -8.82 -15.94 11.19
N GLY A 28 -9.36 -16.92 11.90
CA GLY A 28 -8.99 -18.33 11.71
C GLY A 28 -7.51 -18.62 11.94
N THR A 29 -6.86 -19.27 10.98
CA THR A 29 -5.46 -19.70 11.08
C THR A 29 -4.50 -18.54 11.30
N CYS A 30 -4.70 -17.40 10.62
CA CYS A 30 -3.88 -16.22 10.79
C CYS A 30 -3.90 -15.72 12.23
N LEU A 31 -5.07 -15.64 12.85
CA LEU A 31 -5.20 -15.22 14.24
C LEU A 31 -4.49 -16.16 15.20
N THR A 32 -4.59 -17.47 14.95
CA THR A 32 -3.91 -18.51 15.74
C THR A 32 -2.39 -18.38 15.64
N GLU A 33 -1.85 -18.19 14.42
CA GLU A 33 -0.42 -18.01 14.21
C GLU A 33 0.09 -16.74 14.87
N LEU A 34 -0.65 -15.62 14.77
CA LEU A 34 -0.32 -14.38 15.45
C LEU A 34 -0.33 -14.56 16.98
N GLN A 35 -1.33 -15.28 17.53
CA GLN A 35 -1.39 -15.56 18.96
C GLN A 35 -0.22 -16.42 19.44
N ASN A 36 0.19 -17.41 18.65
CA ASN A 36 1.35 -18.25 18.95
C ASN A 36 2.66 -17.44 18.93
N ALA A 37 2.79 -16.49 18.01
CA ALA A 37 4.00 -15.69 17.86
C ALA A 37 4.12 -14.54 18.89
N PHE A 38 3.00 -13.91 19.26
CA PHE A 38 2.96 -12.68 20.07
C PHE A 38 2.26 -12.84 21.43
N GLY A 39 1.72 -14.03 21.72
CA GLY A 39 1.05 -14.35 22.95
C GLY A 39 -0.43 -13.94 22.97
N ARG A 40 -1.15 -14.43 24.00
CA ARG A 40 -2.60 -14.20 24.14
C ARG A 40 -2.98 -12.74 24.37
N ALA A 41 -2.04 -11.91 24.79
CA ALA A 41 -2.29 -10.50 25.06
C ALA A 41 -2.78 -9.69 23.85
N ILE A 42 -2.59 -10.19 22.62
CA ILE A 42 -3.11 -9.58 21.39
C ILE A 42 -4.56 -9.92 21.07
N ILE A 43 -5.21 -10.76 21.89
CA ILE A 43 -6.60 -11.18 21.70
C ILE A 43 -7.47 -10.44 22.73
N LYS A 44 -8.48 -9.74 22.25
CA LYS A 44 -9.48 -9.06 23.08
C LYS A 44 -10.40 -10.06 23.78
N GLU A 45 -11.24 -9.57 24.70
CA GLU A 45 -12.23 -10.39 25.41
C GLU A 45 -13.28 -11.03 24.49
N ASP A 46 -13.62 -10.33 23.38
CA ASP A 46 -14.54 -10.81 22.35
C ASP A 46 -13.92 -11.82 21.38
N GLY A 47 -12.65 -12.19 21.59
CA GLY A 47 -11.92 -13.15 20.75
C GLY A 47 -11.31 -12.52 19.48
N THR A 48 -11.47 -11.23 19.24
CA THR A 48 -10.90 -10.55 18.08
C THR A 48 -9.48 -10.05 18.32
N LEU A 49 -8.77 -9.71 17.23
CA LEU A 49 -7.40 -9.19 17.29
C LEU A 49 -7.36 -7.77 17.86
N ASP A 50 -6.55 -7.53 18.86
CA ASP A 50 -6.12 -6.19 19.29
C ASP A 50 -4.95 -5.74 18.40
N ARG A 51 -5.28 -5.06 17.30
CA ARG A 51 -4.30 -4.56 16.30
C ARG A 51 -3.28 -3.60 16.90
N ARG A 52 -3.72 -2.74 17.83
CA ARG A 52 -2.84 -1.77 18.48
C ARG A 52 -1.80 -2.48 19.34
N ARG A 53 -2.24 -3.47 20.11
CA ARG A 53 -1.35 -4.25 20.98
C ARG A 53 -0.39 -5.11 20.16
N LEU A 54 -0.89 -5.74 19.09
CA LEU A 54 -0.04 -6.46 18.14
C LEU A 54 1.01 -5.54 17.52
N ALA A 55 0.62 -4.36 17.04
CA ALA A 55 1.55 -3.39 16.45
C ALA A 55 2.65 -2.98 17.44
N ASN A 56 2.28 -2.66 18.70
CA ASN A 56 3.25 -2.30 19.73
C ASN A 56 4.26 -3.42 20.01
N LEU A 57 3.82 -4.67 20.03
CA LEU A 57 4.71 -5.83 20.25
C LEU A 57 5.58 -6.12 19.02
N ALA A 58 4.99 -6.10 17.84
CA ALA A 58 5.69 -6.42 16.60
C ALA A 58 6.74 -5.36 16.23
N PHE A 59 6.43 -4.10 16.39
CA PHE A 59 7.35 -3.01 16.04
C PHE A 59 8.35 -2.66 17.15
N ALA A 60 8.34 -3.36 18.29
CA ALA A 60 9.34 -3.21 19.34
C ALA A 60 10.73 -3.74 18.94
N SER A 61 10.83 -4.60 17.92
CA SER A 61 12.09 -5.15 17.41
C SER A 61 11.99 -5.53 15.93
N GLU A 62 13.11 -5.59 15.24
CA GLU A 62 13.16 -6.08 13.85
C GLU A 62 12.73 -7.55 13.75
N GLU A 63 13.03 -8.38 14.75
CA GLU A 63 12.56 -9.76 14.82
C GLU A 63 11.03 -9.84 14.92
N GLY A 64 10.43 -9.01 15.76
CA GLY A 64 8.97 -8.90 15.89
C GLY A 64 8.32 -8.49 14.58
N LYS A 65 8.87 -7.48 13.91
CA LYS A 65 8.43 -7.02 12.60
C LYS A 65 8.53 -8.12 11.55
N ALA A 66 9.64 -8.84 11.51
CA ALA A 66 9.83 -9.97 10.59
C ALA A 66 8.82 -11.09 10.84
N LYS A 67 8.54 -11.45 12.10
CA LYS A 67 7.52 -12.44 12.47
C LYS A 67 6.12 -12.00 12.03
N LEU A 68 5.76 -10.74 12.29
CA LEU A 68 4.48 -10.19 11.85
C LEU A 68 4.33 -10.33 10.33
N ASN A 69 5.33 -9.87 9.59
CA ASN A 69 5.31 -9.89 8.14
C ASN A 69 5.24 -11.31 7.59
N ALA A 70 5.99 -12.26 8.14
CA ALA A 70 5.97 -13.67 7.72
C ALA A 70 4.58 -14.30 7.85
N ILE A 71 3.80 -13.93 8.86
CA ILE A 71 2.45 -14.44 9.07
C ILE A 71 1.43 -13.69 8.18
N THR A 72 1.52 -12.36 8.11
CA THR A 72 0.46 -11.54 7.49
C THR A 72 0.60 -11.39 5.98
N HIS A 73 1.84 -11.30 5.44
CA HIS A 73 2.04 -11.08 4.01
C HIS A 73 1.41 -12.17 3.12
N PRO A 74 1.53 -13.49 3.42
CA PRO A 74 0.88 -14.52 2.61
C PRO A 74 -0.64 -14.38 2.57
N VAL A 75 -1.25 -13.99 3.69
CA VAL A 75 -2.70 -13.80 3.82
C VAL A 75 -3.14 -12.56 3.01
N ILE A 76 -2.39 -11.46 3.14
CA ILE A 76 -2.62 -10.22 2.37
C ILE A 76 -2.51 -10.49 0.87
N LEU A 77 -1.43 -11.14 0.41
CA LEU A 77 -1.23 -11.47 -1.01
C LEU A 77 -2.34 -12.37 -1.56
N THR A 78 -2.81 -13.34 -0.76
CA THR A 78 -3.93 -14.20 -1.14
C THR A 78 -5.22 -13.39 -1.30
N ARG A 79 -5.48 -12.44 -0.39
CA ARG A 79 -6.64 -11.56 -0.49
C ARG A 79 -6.54 -10.64 -1.70
N LEU A 80 -5.38 -10.00 -1.94
CA LEU A 80 -5.17 -9.15 -3.10
C LEU A 80 -5.38 -9.90 -4.43
N LYS A 81 -4.90 -11.16 -4.53
CA LYS A 81 -5.17 -11.99 -5.71
C LYS A 81 -6.67 -12.21 -5.96
N LYS A 82 -7.45 -12.41 -4.90
CA LYS A 82 -8.92 -12.53 -5.02
C LYS A 82 -9.57 -11.24 -5.46
N GLU A 83 -9.13 -10.10 -4.89
CA GLU A 83 -9.63 -8.78 -5.28
C GLU A 83 -9.34 -8.49 -6.76
N ILE A 84 -8.10 -8.74 -7.22
CA ILE A 84 -7.72 -8.57 -8.63
C ILE A 84 -8.59 -9.46 -9.54
N ALA A 85 -8.77 -10.73 -9.17
CA ALA A 85 -9.55 -11.69 -9.95
C ALA A 85 -11.04 -11.31 -10.08
N ALA A 86 -11.58 -10.55 -9.13
CA ALA A 86 -12.95 -10.04 -9.21
C ALA A 86 -13.14 -9.01 -10.34
N TYR A 87 -12.06 -8.41 -10.81
CA TYR A 87 -12.05 -7.39 -11.87
C TYR A 87 -11.40 -7.87 -13.17
N LYS A 88 -11.57 -9.16 -13.48
CA LYS A 88 -10.96 -9.80 -14.68
C LYS A 88 -11.29 -9.12 -16.01
N ASP A 89 -12.44 -8.45 -16.08
CA ASP A 89 -12.91 -7.76 -17.28
C ASP A 89 -12.50 -6.27 -17.32
N ALA A 90 -11.81 -5.77 -16.28
CA ALA A 90 -11.30 -4.41 -16.26
C ALA A 90 -10.05 -4.29 -17.13
N LYS A 91 -9.98 -3.23 -17.93
CA LYS A 91 -8.78 -2.95 -18.76
C LYS A 91 -7.53 -2.74 -17.90
N VAL A 92 -7.66 -2.03 -16.78
CA VAL A 92 -6.56 -1.74 -15.85
C VAL A 92 -7.05 -1.87 -14.41
N VAL A 93 -6.34 -2.69 -13.63
CA VAL A 93 -6.50 -2.79 -12.17
C VAL A 93 -5.23 -2.26 -11.53
N VAL A 94 -5.37 -1.32 -10.63
CA VAL A 94 -4.28 -0.65 -9.92
C VAL A 94 -4.30 -1.06 -8.44
N LEU A 95 -3.16 -1.45 -7.91
CA LEU A 95 -2.93 -1.62 -6.48
C LEU A 95 -2.36 -0.31 -5.92
N ASP A 96 -3.11 0.40 -5.10
CA ASP A 96 -2.63 1.58 -4.37
C ASP A 96 -2.09 1.12 -3.01
N ALA A 97 -0.76 1.02 -2.91
CA ALA A 97 -0.08 0.39 -1.79
C ALA A 97 1.21 1.14 -1.42
N PRO A 98 1.28 1.80 -0.25
CA PRO A 98 2.49 2.47 0.21
C PRO A 98 3.65 1.50 0.54
N THR A 99 3.35 0.24 0.83
CA THR A 99 4.32 -0.81 1.18
C THR A 99 4.31 -1.97 0.17
N LEU A 100 4.17 -1.64 -1.13
CA LEU A 100 4.03 -2.62 -2.21
C LEU A 100 5.21 -3.61 -2.24
N PHE A 101 6.43 -3.09 -2.22
CA PHE A 101 7.65 -3.88 -2.31
C PHE A 101 7.93 -4.66 -1.03
N GLU A 102 7.73 -4.04 0.13
CA GLU A 102 7.95 -4.65 1.43
C GLU A 102 7.03 -5.85 1.66
N ALA A 103 5.82 -5.79 1.14
CA ALA A 103 4.86 -6.88 1.19
C ALA A 103 5.06 -7.92 0.07
N GLY A 104 5.94 -7.66 -0.90
CA GLY A 104 6.12 -8.50 -2.09
C GLY A 104 4.91 -8.51 -3.02
N ALA A 105 4.06 -7.49 -2.95
CA ALA A 105 2.87 -7.36 -3.78
C ALA A 105 3.17 -6.83 -5.20
N ASP A 106 4.37 -6.29 -5.43
CA ASP A 106 4.93 -5.96 -6.73
C ASP A 106 4.86 -7.13 -7.72
N ARG A 107 5.05 -8.35 -7.22
CA ARG A 107 4.94 -9.60 -8.02
C ARG A 107 3.54 -9.86 -8.59
N LEU A 108 2.52 -9.17 -8.10
CA LEU A 108 1.16 -9.23 -8.62
C LEU A 108 0.94 -8.21 -9.74
N CYS A 109 1.87 -7.28 -9.92
CA CYS A 109 1.79 -6.19 -10.87
C CYS A 109 2.55 -6.52 -12.16
N ARG A 110 1.97 -6.15 -13.30
CA ARG A 110 2.67 -6.19 -14.58
C ARG A 110 3.63 -5.01 -14.73
N ARG A 111 3.27 -3.89 -14.11
CA ARG A 111 4.01 -2.64 -14.10
C ARG A 111 3.90 -1.98 -12.73
N VAL A 112 4.95 -1.30 -12.33
CA VAL A 112 4.98 -0.56 -11.06
C VAL A 112 5.28 0.91 -11.34
N VAL A 113 4.53 1.79 -10.68
CA VAL A 113 4.73 3.24 -10.71
C VAL A 113 5.04 3.71 -9.31
N SER A 114 6.16 4.40 -9.13
CA SER A 114 6.43 5.16 -7.91
C SER A 114 5.97 6.59 -8.07
N VAL A 115 5.23 7.07 -7.06
CA VAL A 115 4.76 8.45 -7.00
C VAL A 115 5.57 9.17 -5.94
N LEU A 116 6.47 10.03 -6.37
CA LEU A 116 7.40 10.76 -5.51
C LEU A 116 7.04 12.25 -5.44
N ALA A 117 7.57 12.93 -4.47
CA ALA A 117 7.49 14.39 -4.35
C ALA A 117 8.64 14.88 -3.47
N ASP A 118 9.03 16.14 -3.61
CA ASP A 118 10.03 16.77 -2.75
C ASP A 118 9.73 16.53 -1.27
N GLU A 119 10.77 16.32 -0.50
CA GLU A 119 10.70 16.03 0.94
C GLU A 119 9.92 17.10 1.70
N THR A 120 10.18 18.37 1.41
CA THR A 120 9.49 19.49 2.04
C THR A 120 8.00 19.51 1.72
N VAL A 121 7.65 19.15 0.49
CA VAL A 121 6.24 19.05 0.05
C VAL A 121 5.56 17.87 0.71
N ARG A 122 6.24 16.70 0.79
CA ARG A 122 5.73 15.52 1.51
C ARG A 122 5.48 15.84 2.98
N LEU A 123 6.45 16.44 3.65
CA LEU A 123 6.37 16.85 5.05
C LEU A 123 5.13 17.72 5.30
N GLY A 124 4.98 18.79 4.53
CA GLY A 124 3.84 19.69 4.69
C GLY A 124 2.49 19.04 4.38
N ARG A 125 2.45 18.08 3.45
CA ARG A 125 1.23 17.31 3.16
C ARG A 125 0.86 16.35 4.29
N ILE A 126 1.84 15.66 4.89
CA ILE A 126 1.63 14.74 6.01
C ILE A 126 1.14 15.51 7.24
N CYS A 127 1.80 16.61 7.62
CA CYS A 127 1.40 17.44 8.74
C CYS A 127 -0.06 17.92 8.61
N ARG A 128 -0.45 18.41 7.43
CA ARG A 128 -1.83 18.91 7.18
C ARG A 128 -2.87 17.80 7.15
N ARG A 129 -2.55 16.64 6.56
CA ARG A 129 -3.50 15.53 6.41
C ARG A 129 -3.77 14.82 7.74
N ASP A 130 -2.70 14.57 8.50
CA ASP A 130 -2.72 13.67 9.65
C ASP A 130 -2.71 14.44 10.98
N GLY A 131 -2.56 15.79 10.94
CA GLY A 131 -2.50 16.64 12.14
C GLY A 131 -1.23 16.41 12.97
N LEU A 132 -0.14 15.95 12.33
CA LEU A 132 1.13 15.64 12.99
C LEU A 132 2.03 16.88 13.09
N THR A 133 2.87 16.90 14.12
CA THR A 133 4.01 17.81 14.19
C THR A 133 5.05 17.47 13.11
N GLU A 134 5.92 18.42 12.75
CA GLU A 134 7.00 18.17 11.78
C GLU A 134 7.90 17.02 12.22
N GLN A 135 8.22 16.92 13.51
CA GLN A 135 9.07 15.85 14.03
C GLN A 135 8.44 14.45 13.88
N GLU A 136 7.14 14.34 14.16
CA GLU A 136 6.38 13.09 13.97
C GLU A 136 6.29 12.72 12.50
N ALA A 137 6.05 13.70 11.64
CA ALA A 137 5.98 13.51 10.20
C ALA A 137 7.33 13.09 9.61
N LEU A 138 8.44 13.71 10.03
CA LEU A 138 9.81 13.31 9.66
C LEU A 138 10.12 11.88 10.10
N THR A 139 9.79 11.54 11.35
CA THR A 139 9.97 10.17 11.85
C THR A 139 9.25 9.15 10.98
N ARG A 140 8.02 9.46 10.56
CA ARG A 140 7.22 8.61 9.67
C ARG A 140 7.82 8.51 8.26
N MET A 141 8.35 9.61 7.73
CA MET A 141 9.00 9.63 6.42
C MET A 141 10.30 8.81 6.42
N HIS A 142 11.13 8.96 7.45
CA HIS A 142 12.38 8.21 7.59
C HIS A 142 12.19 6.71 7.85
N ALA A 143 10.98 6.29 8.24
CA ALA A 143 10.63 4.87 8.36
C ALA A 143 10.37 4.19 7.00
N GLN A 144 10.24 4.97 5.93
CA GLN A 144 10.11 4.47 4.56
C GLN A 144 11.49 4.25 3.92
N GLN A 145 11.53 3.55 2.80
CA GLN A 145 12.73 3.40 1.99
C GLN A 145 13.10 4.74 1.31
N SER A 146 14.32 4.83 0.78
CA SER A 146 14.78 6.00 0.02
C SER A 146 14.04 6.13 -1.32
N ASP A 147 14.05 7.33 -1.88
CA ASP A 147 13.49 7.56 -3.21
C ASP A 147 14.20 6.71 -4.27
N ASP A 148 15.53 6.55 -4.18
CA ASP A 148 16.30 5.68 -5.08
C ASP A 148 15.84 4.22 -5.02
N PHE A 149 15.48 3.73 -3.82
CA PHE A 149 14.94 2.37 -3.68
C PHE A 149 13.68 2.17 -4.53
N TYR A 150 12.80 3.18 -4.57
CA TYR A 150 11.56 3.13 -5.34
C TYR A 150 11.81 3.35 -6.83
N ILE A 151 12.70 4.29 -7.19
CA ILE A 151 13.06 4.58 -8.59
C ILE A 151 13.63 3.34 -9.26
N ASP A 152 14.60 2.68 -8.64
CA ASP A 152 15.30 1.51 -9.18
C ASP A 152 14.38 0.30 -9.40
N ARG A 153 13.24 0.24 -8.71
CA ARG A 153 12.30 -0.89 -8.73
C ARG A 153 11.02 -0.64 -9.49
N SER A 154 10.86 0.56 -10.04
CA SER A 154 9.64 0.96 -10.76
C SER A 154 9.87 1.03 -12.24
N ASP A 155 8.84 0.70 -13.02
CA ASP A 155 8.84 0.89 -14.49
C ASP A 155 8.66 2.36 -14.86
N TYR A 156 8.07 3.16 -13.96
CA TYR A 156 7.84 4.58 -14.17
C TYR A 156 7.86 5.33 -12.83
N THR A 157 8.42 6.53 -12.85
CA THR A 157 8.39 7.45 -11.70
C THR A 157 7.59 8.68 -12.05
N LEU A 158 6.58 8.97 -11.24
CA LEU A 158 5.71 10.13 -11.39
C LEU A 158 6.05 11.17 -10.33
N ASP A 159 6.47 12.35 -10.76
CA ASP A 159 6.68 13.49 -9.85
C ASP A 159 5.34 14.12 -9.47
N ASN A 160 5.07 14.15 -8.19
CA ASN A 160 3.89 14.76 -7.58
C ASN A 160 4.28 15.92 -6.64
N THR A 161 5.40 16.56 -6.86
CA THR A 161 5.81 17.77 -6.13
C THR A 161 4.80 18.87 -6.35
N VAL A 162 4.40 19.09 -7.59
CA VAL A 162 3.21 19.86 -7.95
C VAL A 162 2.04 18.92 -8.25
N ALA A 163 0.85 19.46 -8.41
CA ALA A 163 -0.31 18.65 -8.78
C ALA A 163 -0.06 18.01 -10.17
N VAL A 164 -0.13 16.67 -10.23
CA VAL A 164 0.02 15.92 -11.48
C VAL A 164 -1.03 16.35 -12.47
N SER A 165 -0.61 16.76 -13.66
CA SER A 165 -1.50 17.20 -14.75
C SER A 165 -2.24 16.01 -15.40
N ALA A 166 -3.23 16.32 -16.22
CA ALA A 166 -3.90 15.30 -17.03
C ALA A 166 -2.92 14.67 -18.03
N ASP A 167 -2.08 15.50 -18.66
CA ASP A 167 -1.10 15.06 -19.66
C ASP A 167 -0.04 14.13 -19.04
N ASP A 168 0.45 14.42 -17.82
CA ASP A 168 1.39 13.55 -17.12
C ASP A 168 0.77 12.16 -16.84
N MET A 169 -0.51 12.13 -16.47
CA MET A 169 -1.22 10.87 -16.25
C MET A 169 -1.40 10.08 -17.55
N ASP A 170 -1.72 10.76 -18.63
CA ASP A 170 -1.95 10.14 -19.93
C ASP A 170 -0.63 9.62 -20.53
N ASN A 171 0.44 10.39 -20.41
CA ASN A 171 1.79 9.97 -20.78
C ASN A 171 2.25 8.74 -19.96
N MET A 172 2.04 8.74 -18.66
CA MET A 172 2.34 7.59 -17.80
C MET A 172 1.60 6.35 -18.29
N LEU A 173 0.29 6.43 -18.52
CA LEU A 173 -0.52 5.31 -18.98
C LEU A 173 -0.06 4.80 -20.33
N ALA A 174 0.29 5.70 -21.27
CA ALA A 174 0.80 5.35 -22.58
C ALA A 174 2.15 4.61 -22.50
N VAL A 175 3.10 5.13 -21.69
CA VAL A 175 4.42 4.49 -21.48
C VAL A 175 4.28 3.10 -20.88
N LEU A 176 3.31 2.89 -19.99
CA LEU A 176 3.06 1.60 -19.36
C LEU A 176 2.32 0.61 -20.27
N GLY A 177 1.93 1.04 -21.48
CA GLY A 177 1.14 0.24 -22.41
C GLY A 177 -0.28 -0.02 -21.89
N CYS A 178 -0.79 0.89 -21.05
CA CYS A 178 -2.17 0.91 -20.60
C CYS A 178 -2.95 1.81 -21.57
N ALA A 179 -3.65 1.23 -22.54
CA ALA A 179 -4.51 2.00 -23.44
C ALA A 179 -5.52 2.84 -22.66
N HIS A 180 -5.81 4.05 -23.15
CA HIS A 180 -6.81 4.93 -22.58
C HIS A 180 -8.12 4.16 -22.36
N PRO A 181 -8.69 4.11 -21.13
CA PRO A 181 -9.93 3.38 -20.90
C PRO A 181 -11.14 3.97 -21.65
N GLY A 182 -10.99 5.14 -22.27
CA GLY A 182 -12.03 5.85 -23.00
C GLY A 182 -12.02 5.71 -24.54
N GLU A 183 -10.99 5.10 -25.12
CA GLU A 183 -10.98 4.79 -26.55
C GLU A 183 -11.52 3.37 -26.75
N SER A 184 -12.80 3.29 -27.13
CA SER A 184 -13.39 2.08 -27.69
C SER A 184 -12.91 1.95 -29.14
N ASP A 185 -12.33 0.81 -29.52
CA ASP A 185 -12.21 0.38 -30.91
C ASP A 185 -13.58 0.27 -31.56
#